data_2e1338eb1596512b0d652177f680deb1
#
_entry.id   2e1338eb1596512b0d652177f680deb1
#
_cell.length_a   1.000
_cell.length_b   1.000
_cell.length_c   1.000
_cell.angle_alpha   90.00
_cell.angle_beta   90.00
_cell.angle_gamma   90.00
#
_symmetry.space_group_name_H-M   'P 1'
#
loop_
_entity.id
_entity.type
_entity.pdbx_description
1 polymer ?
#
loop_
_entity_poly.entity_id
_entity_poly.type
_entity_poly.pdbx_seq_one_letter_code
_entity_poly.pdbx_strand_id
1 'polypeptide(L)'
;MTIFCTLLLALSIVAFCIFLVIDDPTIMDQDRHTMIITMGTAVIDFAAFTTISYLLDRMIKTMKNGESPFTNDNAHILVHMATISVVSAVASIVGQVVGIVVLNPENYPGSIPFVQIGGAIVLYSLALIFGYGAQLQKESDETL
;
A
#
# COMPACT_ATOMS: atom_id res chain seq x y z
N MET A 1 2.34 -6.10 -14.75
CA MET A 1 2.85 -5.65 -13.45
C MET A 1 2.10 -6.31 -12.29
N THR A 2 0.78 -6.37 -12.31
CA THR A 2 -0.06 -7.01 -11.28
C THR A 2 0.27 -8.47 -10.98
N ILE A 3 0.53 -9.31 -12.00
CA ILE A 3 0.88 -10.72 -11.82
C ILE A 3 2.16 -10.88 -10.98
N PHE A 4 3.16 -10.05 -11.20
CA PHE A 4 4.41 -10.09 -10.42
C PHE A 4 4.15 -9.69 -8.95
N CYS A 5 3.35 -8.65 -8.72
CA CYS A 5 2.99 -8.22 -7.37
C CYS A 5 2.17 -9.27 -6.61
N THR A 6 1.22 -9.95 -7.30
CA THR A 6 0.43 -11.03 -6.67
C THR A 6 1.29 -12.24 -6.33
N LEU A 7 2.29 -12.56 -7.15
CA LEU A 7 3.27 -13.62 -6.85
C LEU A 7 4.10 -13.28 -5.61
N LEU A 8 4.60 -12.05 -5.49
CA LEU A 8 5.36 -11.60 -4.31
C LEU A 8 4.49 -11.64 -3.04
N LEU A 9 3.23 -11.21 -3.13
CA LEU A 9 2.30 -11.28 -2.02
C LEU A 9 2.07 -12.74 -1.59
N ALA A 10 1.79 -13.64 -2.55
CA ALA A 10 1.61 -15.04 -2.25
C ALA A 10 2.85 -15.65 -1.58
N LEU A 11 4.05 -15.33 -2.09
CA LEU A 11 5.30 -15.80 -1.53
C LEU A 11 5.52 -15.28 -0.09
N SER A 12 5.21 -14.00 0.17
CA SER A 12 5.33 -13.41 1.52
C SER A 12 4.35 -14.04 2.51
N ILE A 13 3.11 -14.34 2.10
CA ILE A 13 2.13 -15.04 2.94
C ILE A 13 2.61 -16.46 3.25
N VAL A 14 3.08 -17.21 2.24
CA VAL A 14 3.59 -18.56 2.43
C VAL A 14 4.78 -18.57 3.37
N ALA A 15 5.75 -17.66 3.18
CA ALA A 15 6.91 -17.53 4.06
C ALA A 15 6.50 -17.22 5.50
N PHE A 16 5.53 -16.32 5.70
CA PHE A 16 4.99 -15.98 7.01
C PHE A 16 4.29 -17.18 7.68
N CYS A 17 3.45 -17.91 6.93
CA CYS A 17 2.78 -19.11 7.44
C CYS A 17 3.79 -20.21 7.81
N ILE A 18 4.80 -20.44 6.98
CA ILE A 18 5.87 -21.41 7.27
C ILE A 18 6.59 -21.02 8.56
N PHE A 19 6.94 -19.74 8.70
CA PHE A 19 7.64 -19.24 9.90
C PHE A 19 6.80 -19.40 11.17
N LEU A 20 5.46 -19.22 11.10
CA LEU A 20 4.59 -19.42 12.26
C LEU A 20 4.50 -20.88 12.70
N VAL A 21 4.66 -21.83 11.77
CA VAL A 21 4.54 -23.28 12.03
C VAL A 21 5.87 -23.89 12.48
N ILE A 22 7.00 -23.38 12.01
CA ILE A 22 8.33 -23.87 12.39
C ILE A 22 8.66 -23.39 13.79
N ASP A 23 8.73 -24.35 14.72
CA ASP A 23 9.19 -24.12 16.09
C ASP A 23 10.68 -24.49 16.16
N ASP A 24 11.56 -23.54 15.79
CA ASP A 24 13.00 -23.76 15.82
C ASP A 24 13.54 -23.35 17.20
N PRO A 25 14.04 -24.31 18.00
CA PRO A 25 14.56 -24.04 19.35
C PRO A 25 15.86 -23.22 19.34
N THR A 26 16.46 -23.00 18.17
CA THR A 26 17.67 -22.16 18.05
C THR A 26 17.34 -20.67 17.97
N ILE A 27 16.08 -20.32 17.71
CA ILE A 27 15.62 -18.93 17.66
C ILE A 27 15.19 -18.53 19.08
N MET A 28 15.85 -17.53 19.65
CA MET A 28 15.44 -16.96 20.94
C MET A 28 14.02 -16.40 20.84
N ASP A 29 13.18 -16.57 21.87
CA ASP A 29 11.79 -16.09 21.87
C ASP A 29 11.65 -14.62 21.47
N GLN A 30 12.59 -13.79 21.86
CA GLN A 30 12.62 -12.36 21.55
C GLN A 30 12.84 -12.10 20.06
N ASP A 31 13.73 -12.83 19.40
CA ASP A 31 13.96 -12.72 17.96
C ASP A 31 12.75 -13.21 17.17
N ARG A 32 12.07 -14.25 17.67
CA ARG A 32 10.85 -14.78 17.08
C ARG A 32 9.73 -13.73 17.05
N HIS A 33 9.49 -13.04 18.16
CA HIS A 33 8.47 -11.96 18.21
C HIS A 33 8.80 -10.80 17.26
N THR A 34 10.07 -10.40 17.19
CA THR A 34 10.53 -9.37 16.23
C THR A 34 10.26 -9.80 14.79
N MET A 35 10.56 -11.04 14.44
CA MET A 35 10.33 -11.60 13.11
C MET A 35 8.83 -11.67 12.78
N ILE A 36 7.97 -12.09 13.72
CA ILE A 36 6.51 -12.14 13.52
C ILE A 36 5.95 -10.75 13.19
N ILE A 37 6.33 -9.72 13.96
CA ILE A 37 5.86 -8.35 13.74
C ILE A 37 6.36 -7.83 12.40
N THR A 38 7.64 -8.01 12.08
CA THR A 38 8.24 -7.53 10.83
C THR A 38 7.65 -8.23 9.61
N MET A 39 7.49 -9.53 9.64
CA MET A 39 6.89 -10.28 8.53
C MET A 39 5.39 -9.97 8.40
N GLY A 40 4.67 -9.80 9.50
CA GLY A 40 3.27 -9.42 9.49
C GLY A 40 3.04 -8.05 8.86
N THR A 41 3.85 -7.04 9.22
CA THR A 41 3.78 -5.72 8.58
C THR A 41 4.16 -5.77 7.10
N ALA A 42 5.17 -6.56 6.72
CA ALA A 42 5.56 -6.75 5.32
C ALA A 42 4.42 -7.36 4.48
N VAL A 43 3.65 -8.32 5.00
CA VAL A 43 2.48 -8.88 4.30
C VAL A 43 1.43 -7.79 4.04
N ILE A 44 1.16 -6.92 5.02
CA ILE A 44 0.22 -5.80 4.87
C ILE A 44 0.71 -4.84 3.78
N ASP A 45 1.99 -4.48 3.78
CA ASP A 45 2.59 -3.58 2.79
C ASP A 45 2.55 -4.17 1.38
N PHE A 46 2.85 -5.46 1.22
CA PHE A 46 2.72 -6.15 -0.07
C PHE A 46 1.27 -6.24 -0.55
N ALA A 47 0.31 -6.43 0.35
CA ALA A 47 -1.11 -6.43 0.01
C ALA A 47 -1.57 -5.03 -0.47
N ALA A 48 -1.17 -3.97 0.22
CA ALA A 48 -1.43 -2.59 -0.17
C ALA A 48 -0.82 -2.29 -1.54
N PHE A 49 0.46 -2.62 -1.75
CA PHE A 49 1.16 -2.40 -3.02
C PHE A 49 0.51 -3.16 -4.19
N THR A 50 0.09 -4.42 -3.95
CA THR A 50 -0.60 -5.22 -4.96
C THR A 50 -1.94 -4.59 -5.35
N THR A 51 -2.70 -4.12 -4.36
CA THR A 51 -4.00 -3.47 -4.60
C THR A 51 -3.83 -2.16 -5.37
N ILE A 52 -2.85 -1.32 -5.00
CA ILE A 52 -2.52 -0.09 -5.71
C ILE A 52 -2.11 -0.39 -7.16
N SER A 53 -1.27 -1.41 -7.37
CA SER A 53 -0.84 -1.85 -8.71
C SER A 53 -2.01 -2.32 -9.57
N TYR A 54 -2.99 -3.01 -8.97
CA TYR A 54 -4.21 -3.43 -9.67
C TYR A 54 -5.08 -2.22 -10.08
N LEU A 55 -5.29 -1.27 -9.18
CA LEU A 55 -6.05 -0.06 -9.45
C LEU A 55 -5.39 0.81 -10.54
N LEU A 56 -4.07 0.93 -10.50
CA LEU A 56 -3.29 1.62 -11.54
C LEU A 56 -3.43 0.95 -12.90
N ASP A 57 -3.35 -0.39 -12.96
CA ASP A 57 -3.52 -1.15 -14.21
C ASP A 57 -4.94 -0.97 -14.78
N ARG A 58 -5.96 -0.92 -13.93
CA ARG A 58 -7.34 -0.61 -14.32
C ARG A 58 -7.44 0.80 -14.94
N MET A 59 -6.86 1.81 -14.29
CA MET A 59 -6.85 3.19 -14.80
C MET A 59 -6.13 3.29 -16.16
N ILE A 60 -4.98 2.63 -16.32
CA ILE A 60 -4.23 2.60 -17.57
C ILE A 60 -5.05 1.93 -18.71
N LYS A 61 -5.79 0.86 -18.41
CA LYS A 61 -6.63 0.18 -19.40
C LYS A 61 -7.76 1.08 -19.92
N THR A 62 -8.38 1.86 -19.05
CA THR A 62 -9.42 2.84 -19.42
C THR A 62 -8.86 3.88 -20.39
N MET A 63 -7.68 4.43 -20.09
CA MET A 63 -7.00 5.39 -20.97
C MET A 63 -6.60 4.78 -22.33
N LYS A 64 -6.19 3.51 -22.39
CA LYS A 64 -5.85 2.83 -23.63
C LYS A 64 -7.05 2.66 -24.57
N ASN A 65 -8.26 2.63 -24.06
CA ASN A 65 -9.49 2.54 -24.85
C ASN A 65 -9.90 3.88 -25.47
N GLY A 66 -9.07 4.92 -25.36
CA GLY A 66 -9.31 6.24 -25.95
C GLY A 66 -10.16 7.17 -25.08
N GLU A 67 -10.44 6.78 -23.85
CA GLU A 67 -11.12 7.64 -22.90
C GLU A 67 -10.18 8.70 -22.34
N SER A 68 -10.71 9.87 -22.00
CA SER A 68 -9.94 10.93 -21.36
C SER A 68 -9.33 10.43 -20.03
N PRO A 69 -8.07 10.76 -19.74
CA PRO A 69 -7.50 10.49 -18.41
C PRO A 69 -8.19 11.29 -17.30
N PHE A 70 -8.74 12.46 -17.63
CA PHE A 70 -9.40 13.36 -16.69
C PHE A 70 -10.88 12.99 -16.56
N THR A 71 -11.14 11.93 -15.82
CA THR A 71 -12.48 11.48 -15.46
C THR A 71 -12.66 11.48 -13.95
N ASN A 72 -13.88 11.68 -13.48
CA ASN A 72 -14.18 11.56 -12.05
C ASN A 72 -13.85 10.16 -11.52
N ASP A 73 -14.04 9.11 -12.33
CA ASP A 73 -13.72 7.74 -11.95
C ASP A 73 -12.22 7.55 -11.70
N ASN A 74 -11.36 8.12 -12.57
CA ASN A 74 -9.91 8.07 -12.36
C ASN A 74 -9.48 8.88 -11.13
N ALA A 75 -10.10 10.03 -10.87
CA ALA A 75 -9.88 10.79 -9.65
C ALA A 75 -10.26 9.99 -8.40
N HIS A 76 -11.41 9.31 -8.41
CA HIS A 76 -11.81 8.42 -7.31
C HIS A 76 -10.87 7.23 -7.12
N ILE A 77 -10.38 6.61 -8.20
CA ILE A 77 -9.38 5.53 -8.13
C ILE A 77 -8.12 6.03 -7.42
N LEU A 78 -7.62 7.22 -7.76
CA LEU A 78 -6.45 7.83 -7.12
C LEU A 78 -6.69 8.12 -5.63
N VAL A 79 -7.88 8.59 -5.24
CA VAL A 79 -8.25 8.75 -3.81
C VAL A 79 -8.24 7.41 -3.10
N HIS A 80 -8.77 6.34 -3.69
CA HIS A 80 -8.72 5.00 -3.10
C HIS A 80 -7.28 4.50 -2.92
N MET A 81 -6.41 4.71 -3.92
CA MET A 81 -5.00 4.34 -3.81
C MET A 81 -4.30 5.12 -2.69
N ALA A 82 -4.56 6.44 -2.56
CA ALA A 82 -4.06 7.26 -1.47
C ALA A 82 -4.54 6.77 -0.11
N THR A 83 -5.82 6.42 0.01
CA THR A 83 -6.40 5.87 1.25
C THR A 83 -5.75 4.54 1.65
N ILE A 84 -5.51 3.63 0.69
CA ILE A 84 -4.82 2.37 0.94
C ILE A 84 -3.39 2.62 1.44
N SER A 85 -2.67 3.60 0.87
CA SER A 85 -1.32 3.98 1.32
C SER A 85 -1.34 4.52 2.76
N VAL A 86 -2.33 5.34 3.12
CA VAL A 86 -2.49 5.84 4.50
C VAL A 86 -2.80 4.70 5.48
N VAL A 87 -3.70 3.80 5.11
CA VAL A 87 -4.06 2.65 5.95
C VAL A 87 -2.85 1.74 6.18
N SER A 88 -2.06 1.47 5.13
CA SER A 88 -0.81 0.71 5.24
C SER A 88 0.19 1.43 6.17
N ALA A 89 0.37 2.75 6.02
CA ALA A 89 1.25 3.54 6.89
C ALA A 89 0.83 3.45 8.36
N VAL A 90 -0.47 3.59 8.65
CA VAL A 90 -1.01 3.46 10.01
C VAL A 90 -0.78 2.06 10.57
N ALA A 91 -1.03 1.02 9.77
CA ALA A 91 -0.79 -0.38 10.19
C ALA A 91 0.70 -0.62 10.51
N SER A 92 1.62 -0.08 9.69
CA SER A 92 3.06 -0.17 9.92
C SER A 92 3.46 0.57 11.21
N ILE A 93 2.91 1.77 11.48
CA ILE A 93 3.18 2.51 12.73
C ILE A 93 2.67 1.73 13.94
N VAL A 94 1.45 1.17 13.87
CA VAL A 94 0.89 0.36 14.96
C VAL A 94 1.76 -0.87 15.21
N GLY A 95 2.19 -1.58 14.17
CA GLY A 95 3.10 -2.73 14.30
C GLY A 95 4.41 -2.36 14.99
N GLN A 96 4.98 -1.19 14.66
CA GLN A 96 6.20 -0.69 15.29
C GLN A 96 5.99 -0.31 16.76
N VAL A 97 4.89 0.38 17.09
CA VAL A 97 4.57 0.71 18.48
C VAL A 97 4.41 -0.56 19.32
N VAL A 98 3.71 -1.57 18.78
CA VAL A 98 3.60 -2.88 19.45
C VAL A 98 4.99 -3.51 19.61
N GLY A 99 5.84 -3.49 18.60
CA GLY A 99 7.21 -4.00 18.67
C GLY A 99 8.04 -3.32 19.78
N ILE A 100 8.01 -2.00 19.85
CA ILE A 100 8.72 -1.21 20.85
C ILE A 100 8.19 -1.52 22.26
N VAL A 101 6.87 -1.61 22.44
CA VAL A 101 6.26 -1.85 23.78
C VAL A 101 6.50 -3.28 24.26
N VAL A 102 6.46 -4.27 23.35
CA VAL A 102 6.58 -5.70 23.71
C VAL A 102 8.05 -6.14 23.84
N LEU A 103 8.95 -5.62 22.97
CA LEU A 103 10.31 -6.11 22.82
C LEU A 103 11.40 -5.19 23.39
N ASN A 104 11.06 -4.02 23.86
CA ASN A 104 11.92 -2.89 24.21
C ASN A 104 12.56 -2.15 23.01
N PRO A 105 12.84 -0.83 23.15
CA PRO A 105 13.37 0.01 22.06
C PRO A 105 14.73 -0.42 21.53
N GLU A 106 15.56 -1.08 22.35
CA GLU A 106 16.91 -1.52 21.97
C GLU A 106 16.88 -2.67 20.95
N ASN A 107 15.83 -3.48 20.98
CA ASN A 107 15.69 -4.66 20.13
C ASN A 107 14.78 -4.44 18.92
N TYR A 108 13.99 -3.36 18.93
CA TYR A 108 13.11 -3.02 17.82
C TYR A 108 13.28 -1.53 17.45
N PRO A 109 14.26 -1.19 16.59
CA PRO A 109 14.43 0.17 16.13
C PRO A 109 13.25 0.58 15.26
N GLY A 110 12.43 1.48 15.75
CA GLY A 110 11.29 2.00 14.99
C GLY A 110 11.73 2.69 13.69
N SER A 111 10.95 2.56 12.64
CA SER A 111 11.14 3.26 11.39
C SER A 111 9.87 4.04 11.01
N ILE A 112 10.02 5.19 10.38
CA ILE A 112 8.85 5.95 9.88
C ILE A 112 8.52 5.46 8.47
N PRO A 113 7.26 5.14 8.13
CA PRO A 113 6.87 4.67 6.81
C PRO A 113 6.80 5.84 5.79
N PHE A 114 7.93 6.49 5.54
CA PHE A 114 8.01 7.67 4.67
C PHE A 114 7.49 7.41 3.25
N VAL A 115 7.74 6.21 2.71
CA VAL A 115 7.34 5.85 1.35
C VAL A 115 5.81 5.80 1.23
N GLN A 116 5.13 5.20 2.22
CA GLN A 116 3.67 5.11 2.25
C GLN A 116 3.04 6.49 2.43
N ILE A 117 3.56 7.30 3.34
CA ILE A 117 3.09 8.67 3.59
C ILE A 117 3.32 9.56 2.36
N GLY A 118 4.54 9.56 1.82
CA GLY A 118 4.87 10.32 0.61
C GLY A 118 4.04 9.89 -0.59
N GLY A 119 3.87 8.58 -0.79
CA GLY A 119 3.02 8.02 -1.83
C GLY A 119 1.56 8.47 -1.70
N ALA A 120 1.01 8.48 -0.48
CA ALA A 120 -0.35 8.95 -0.23
C ALA A 120 -0.53 10.43 -0.60
N ILE A 121 0.42 11.29 -0.23
CA ILE A 121 0.38 12.71 -0.55
C ILE A 121 0.40 12.93 -2.06
N VAL A 122 1.30 12.26 -2.78
CA VAL A 122 1.40 12.35 -4.24
C VAL A 122 0.12 11.87 -4.92
N LEU A 123 -0.41 10.71 -4.53
CA LEU A 123 -1.63 10.13 -5.11
C LEU A 123 -2.84 11.02 -4.86
N TYR A 124 -2.97 11.59 -3.66
CA TYR A 124 -4.04 12.51 -3.34
C TYR A 124 -3.94 13.82 -4.12
N SER A 125 -2.73 14.37 -4.29
CA SER A 125 -2.50 15.56 -5.10
C SER A 125 -2.87 15.31 -6.57
N LEU A 126 -2.50 14.15 -7.13
CA LEU A 126 -2.91 13.75 -8.47
C LEU A 126 -4.43 13.60 -8.58
N ALA A 127 -5.10 13.06 -7.57
CA ALA A 127 -6.56 12.95 -7.56
C ALA A 127 -7.25 14.30 -7.67
N LEU A 128 -6.74 15.33 -6.98
CA LEU A 128 -7.26 16.70 -7.07
C LEU A 128 -7.06 17.29 -8.48
N ILE A 129 -5.88 17.09 -9.09
CA ILE A 129 -5.57 17.54 -10.44
C ILE A 129 -6.51 16.87 -11.46
N PHE A 130 -6.71 15.55 -11.35
CA PHE A 130 -7.60 14.81 -12.25
C PHE A 130 -9.07 15.22 -12.09
N GLY A 131 -9.53 15.44 -10.86
CA GLY A 131 -10.88 15.93 -10.59
C GLY A 131 -11.11 17.32 -11.16
N TYR A 132 -10.14 18.23 -11.01
CA TYR A 132 -10.22 19.56 -11.62
C TYR A 132 -10.20 19.51 -13.15
N GLY A 133 -9.35 18.65 -13.73
CA GLY A 133 -9.32 18.44 -15.18
C GLY A 133 -10.62 17.88 -15.73
N ALA A 134 -11.26 16.96 -15.02
CA ALA A 134 -12.58 16.43 -15.39
C ALA A 134 -13.67 17.50 -15.38
N GLN A 135 -13.63 18.42 -14.40
CA GLN A 135 -14.57 19.54 -14.35
C GLN A 135 -14.38 20.51 -15.51
N LEU A 136 -13.14 20.91 -15.83
CA LEU A 136 -12.85 21.78 -16.96
C LEU A 136 -13.28 21.16 -18.30
N GLN A 137 -13.07 19.86 -18.47
CA GLN A 137 -13.49 19.15 -19.68
C GLN A 137 -15.01 19.19 -19.82
N LYS A 138 -15.76 18.95 -18.75
CA LYS A 138 -17.21 19.02 -18.74
C LYS A 138 -17.72 20.41 -19.09
N GLU A 139 -17.14 21.48 -18.52
CA GLU A 139 -17.48 22.86 -18.83
C GLU A 139 -17.23 23.22 -20.31
N SER A 140 -16.13 22.71 -20.89
CA SER A 140 -15.81 22.88 -22.30
C SER A 140 -16.83 22.19 -23.22
N ASP A 141 -17.26 20.99 -22.87
CA ASP A 141 -18.23 20.22 -23.67
C ASP A 141 -19.64 20.83 -23.61
N GLU A 142 -19.99 21.50 -22.50
CA GLU A 142 -21.27 22.19 -22.33
C GLU A 142 -21.34 23.55 -23.08
N THR A 143 -20.20 24.12 -23.49
CA THR A 143 -20.11 25.40 -24.17
C THR A 143 -20.02 25.29 -25.71
N LEU A 144 -19.93 24.08 -26.24
CA LEU A 144 -19.95 23.80 -27.70
C LEU A 144 -21.31 23.36 -28.16
#